data_c5d28d10323298a4ce64a32f6cd5ba26
#
_entry.id   c5d28d10323298a4ce64a32f6cd5ba26
#
_cell.length_a   1.000
_cell.length_b   1.000
_cell.length_c   1.000
_cell.angle_alpha   90.00
_cell.angle_beta   90.00
_cell.angle_gamma   90.00
#
_symmetry.space_group_name_H-M   'P 1'
#
loop_
_entity.id
_entity.type
_entity.pdbx_description
1 polymer ?
#
loop_
_entity_poly.entity_id
_entity_poly.type
_entity_poly.pdbx_seq_one_letter_code
_entity_poly.pdbx_strand_id
1 'polypeptide(L)'
;MTPGSHRASLSVMVVTVLLSLLACGTFLEIGLRLLPVSEGFRALAVNDANPIYRYAPNRTAVWSKGWNFSITNRVRTNNLGFISEVDYDPKHATPLLAIVGDSYIEAAMVPSDQTAAARLRRDIGARGSVYSFGASGSALSQYLAYANYVKDVFRPEGLVVTVVGNDFDESLLRYKQVPGFHYFSQNGTAEMQLIRLDREIPLWRDYVAASSLAMYVVANLEVAGLLDRSLKRVKGWFGADPKPNTYVGNTADHADPARIADSKTAVDAFLRQLPDRAGLPASTILLVVDAPRPELYEPVRRDAATRSYFGLMRAYLMDRAVEQGFEVVDMEREFLEDYSRSGRRFEHP
;
A
#
# COMPACT_ATOMS: atom_id res chain seq x y z
N MET A 1 21.73 0.19 62.04
CA MET A 1 21.65 0.60 60.62
C MET A 1 20.23 1.04 60.33
N THR A 2 20.00 2.31 60.13
CA THR A 2 18.67 2.91 60.01
C THR A 2 18.06 2.63 58.63
N PRO A 3 16.75 2.25 58.52
CA PRO A 3 16.08 1.92 57.23
C PRO A 3 15.97 3.09 56.26
N GLY A 4 16.37 4.31 56.64
CA GLY A 4 16.26 5.51 55.82
C GLY A 4 17.33 5.68 54.73
N SER A 5 18.52 5.12 54.92
CA SER A 5 19.64 5.32 53.98
C SER A 5 19.46 4.54 52.67
N HIS A 6 18.84 3.37 52.70
CA HIS A 6 18.58 2.56 51.53
C HIS A 6 17.47 3.16 50.64
N ARG A 7 16.44 3.77 51.23
CA ARG A 7 15.34 4.43 50.45
C ARG A 7 15.81 5.71 49.74
N ALA A 8 16.63 6.51 50.44
CA ALA A 8 17.23 7.71 49.82
C ALA A 8 18.19 7.36 48.66
N SER A 9 19.01 6.29 48.82
CA SER A 9 19.90 5.79 47.78
C SER A 9 19.14 5.28 46.56
N LEU A 10 18.04 4.53 46.73
CA LEU A 10 17.19 4.02 45.65
C LEU A 10 16.52 5.17 44.86
N SER A 11 15.99 6.17 45.56
CA SER A 11 15.38 7.34 44.93
C SER A 11 16.39 8.13 44.12
N VAL A 12 17.61 8.35 44.62
CA VAL A 12 18.67 9.02 43.86
C VAL A 12 19.06 8.21 42.62
N MET A 13 19.18 6.91 42.73
CA MET A 13 19.47 6.03 41.60
C MET A 13 18.39 6.09 40.54
N VAL A 14 17.11 6.03 40.92
CA VAL A 14 15.98 6.13 39.98
C VAL A 14 15.98 7.49 39.28
N VAL A 15 16.15 8.59 40.03
CA VAL A 15 16.21 9.94 39.45
C VAL A 15 17.39 10.08 38.48
N THR A 16 18.55 9.55 38.81
CA THR A 16 19.74 9.57 37.94
C THR A 16 19.48 8.80 36.63
N VAL A 17 18.88 7.61 36.73
CA VAL A 17 18.51 6.81 35.54
C VAL A 17 17.51 7.57 34.65
N LEU A 18 16.47 8.16 35.23
CA LEU A 18 15.47 8.93 34.48
C LEU A 18 16.08 10.15 33.80
N LEU A 19 16.94 10.89 34.49
CA LEU A 19 17.66 12.04 33.90
C LEU A 19 18.60 11.62 32.76
N SER A 20 19.31 10.49 32.95
CA SER A 20 20.17 9.94 31.89
C SER A 20 19.38 9.51 30.67
N LEU A 21 18.24 8.82 30.86
CA LEU A 21 17.34 8.44 29.76
C LEU A 21 16.78 9.68 29.03
N LEU A 22 16.37 10.69 29.78
CA LEU A 22 15.89 11.96 29.21
C LEU A 22 16.98 12.65 28.39
N ALA A 23 18.19 12.75 28.94
CA ALA A 23 19.34 13.34 28.24
C ALA A 23 19.67 12.55 26.95
N CYS A 24 19.79 11.23 27.02
CA CYS A 24 20.03 10.38 25.86
C CYS A 24 18.91 10.52 24.81
N GLY A 25 17.64 10.50 25.23
CA GLY A 25 16.50 10.70 24.36
C GLY A 25 16.53 12.06 23.66
N THR A 26 16.91 13.12 24.37
CA THR A 26 17.05 14.47 23.81
C THR A 26 18.17 14.54 22.79
N PHE A 27 19.33 13.95 23.09
CA PHE A 27 20.43 13.88 22.12
C PHE A 27 20.07 13.11 20.86
N LEU A 28 19.40 11.97 21.01
CA LEU A 28 18.92 11.18 19.88
C LEU A 28 17.89 11.94 19.06
N GLU A 29 16.93 12.62 19.71
CA GLU A 29 15.92 13.43 19.01
C GLU A 29 16.60 14.54 18.18
N ILE A 30 17.57 15.28 18.76
CA ILE A 30 18.30 16.33 18.05
C ILE A 30 19.11 15.74 16.89
N GLY A 31 19.83 14.64 17.12
CA GLY A 31 20.62 13.97 16.08
C GLY A 31 19.74 13.47 14.92
N LEU A 32 18.61 12.84 15.22
CA LEU A 32 17.70 12.32 14.20
C LEU A 32 16.97 13.40 13.41
N ARG A 33 16.80 14.61 13.97
CA ARG A 33 16.28 15.78 13.21
C ARG A 33 17.21 16.26 12.11
N LEU A 34 18.48 15.92 12.17
CA LEU A 34 19.47 16.24 11.14
C LEU A 34 19.56 15.17 10.06
N LEU A 35 18.88 14.05 10.24
CA LEU A 35 18.87 12.90 9.33
C LEU A 35 17.52 12.81 8.58
N PRO A 36 17.46 12.12 7.43
CA PRO A 36 16.26 12.02 6.63
C PRO A 36 15.27 10.98 7.22
N VAL A 37 14.87 11.16 8.47
CA VAL A 37 13.87 10.33 9.12
C VAL A 37 12.51 10.49 8.41
N SER A 38 11.77 9.39 8.25
CA SER A 38 10.44 9.42 7.64
C SER A 38 9.47 10.26 8.47
N GLU A 39 8.82 11.25 7.85
CA GLU A 39 7.87 12.17 8.51
C GLU A 39 6.43 11.66 8.48
N GLY A 40 6.15 10.66 7.63
CA GLY A 40 4.81 10.14 7.39
C GLY A 40 3.87 11.14 6.65
N PHE A 41 2.88 10.61 5.95
CA PHE A 41 2.02 11.43 5.07
C PHE A 41 0.77 12.01 5.75
N ARG A 42 0.48 11.67 7.01
CA ARG A 42 -0.71 12.08 7.77
C ARG A 42 -2.01 11.79 7.01
N ALA A 43 -2.43 10.53 7.04
CA ALA A 43 -3.72 10.13 6.47
C ALA A 43 -4.87 10.91 7.14
N LEU A 44 -5.87 11.30 6.35
CA LEU A 44 -7.09 11.91 6.82
C LEU A 44 -8.04 10.89 7.47
N ALA A 45 -9.00 11.39 8.25
CA ALA A 45 -10.15 10.60 8.69
C ALA A 45 -10.95 10.14 7.46
N VAL A 46 -11.51 8.92 7.52
CA VAL A 46 -12.38 8.38 6.48
C VAL A 46 -13.76 8.19 7.07
N ASN A 47 -14.74 8.88 6.49
CA ASN A 47 -16.13 8.94 6.93
C ASN A 47 -17.02 9.42 5.76
N ASP A 48 -18.27 9.78 6.00
CA ASP A 48 -19.18 10.23 4.94
C ASP A 48 -18.73 11.52 4.25
N ALA A 49 -18.08 12.43 4.97
CA ALA A 49 -17.56 13.68 4.39
C ALA A 49 -16.26 13.48 3.59
N ASN A 50 -15.50 12.45 3.90
CA ASN A 50 -14.29 12.04 3.22
C ASN A 50 -14.30 10.53 2.99
N PRO A 51 -14.98 10.03 1.95
CA PRO A 51 -15.31 8.61 1.82
C PRO A 51 -14.17 7.72 1.35
N ILE A 52 -13.01 8.27 0.99
CA ILE A 52 -11.86 7.53 0.47
C ILE A 52 -10.59 7.79 1.28
N TYR A 53 -9.69 6.81 1.31
CA TYR A 53 -8.38 6.98 1.93
C TYR A 53 -7.51 7.92 1.11
N ARG A 54 -7.00 8.97 1.76
CA ARG A 54 -6.04 9.94 1.22
C ARG A 54 -5.30 10.64 2.35
N TYR A 55 -4.27 11.38 1.99
CA TYR A 55 -3.44 12.11 2.94
C TYR A 55 -3.88 13.56 3.12
N ALA A 56 -3.28 14.25 4.09
CA ALA A 56 -3.44 15.69 4.23
C ALA A 56 -2.88 16.40 2.97
N PRO A 57 -3.65 17.31 2.35
CA PRO A 57 -3.25 17.96 1.10
C PRO A 57 -2.12 18.97 1.30
N ASN A 58 -1.45 19.29 0.18
CA ASN A 58 -0.43 20.35 0.08
C ASN A 58 0.73 20.18 1.10
N ARG A 59 1.18 18.96 1.30
CA ARG A 59 2.32 18.67 2.20
C ARG A 59 3.51 18.15 1.41
N THR A 60 4.69 18.52 1.86
CA THR A 60 5.93 17.87 1.49
C THR A 60 6.46 17.15 2.71
N ALA A 61 6.87 15.89 2.55
CA ALA A 61 7.40 15.07 3.63
C ALA A 61 8.59 14.24 3.12
N VAL A 62 9.51 13.92 4.01
CA VAL A 62 10.52 12.91 3.75
C VAL A 62 9.89 11.54 3.94
N TRP A 63 10.03 10.68 2.94
CA TRP A 63 9.77 9.26 3.04
C TRP A 63 11.11 8.54 3.01
N SER A 64 11.37 7.72 4.01
CA SER A 64 12.59 6.92 4.05
C SER A 64 12.35 5.56 4.65
N LYS A 65 13.18 4.58 4.28
CA LYS A 65 13.11 3.19 4.75
C LYS A 65 14.49 2.67 5.14
N GLY A 66 14.49 1.78 6.12
CA GLY A 66 15.68 1.14 6.66
C GLY A 66 16.37 1.97 7.75
N TRP A 67 17.07 1.27 8.65
CA TRP A 67 17.80 1.88 9.76
C TRP A 67 18.91 2.85 9.30
N ASN A 68 19.45 2.63 8.11
CA ASN A 68 20.51 3.41 7.47
C ASN A 68 19.98 4.35 6.37
N PHE A 69 18.64 4.54 6.29
CA PHE A 69 18.01 5.37 5.27
C PHE A 69 18.35 4.94 3.83
N SER A 70 18.42 3.62 3.59
CA SER A 70 18.81 3.04 2.29
C SER A 70 17.96 3.55 1.12
N ILE A 71 16.71 3.91 1.37
CA ILE A 71 15.85 4.62 0.42
C ILE A 71 15.38 5.91 1.08
N THR A 72 15.52 7.02 0.38
CA THR A 72 15.07 8.32 0.85
C THR A 72 14.54 9.13 -0.33
N ASN A 73 13.28 9.58 -0.23
CA ASN A 73 12.65 10.45 -1.21
C ASN A 73 11.98 11.65 -0.53
N ARG A 74 11.95 12.77 -1.23
CA ARG A 74 11.09 13.89 -0.88
C ARG A 74 9.80 13.75 -1.67
N VAL A 75 8.68 13.63 -0.98
CA VAL A 75 7.38 13.31 -1.55
C VAL A 75 6.40 14.42 -1.25
N ARG A 76 5.64 14.84 -2.27
CA ARG A 76 4.59 15.84 -2.14
C ARG A 76 3.21 15.17 -2.21
N THR A 77 2.31 15.58 -1.33
CA THR A 77 0.87 15.36 -1.51
C THR A 77 0.25 16.60 -2.18
N ASN A 78 -0.54 16.38 -3.22
CA ASN A 78 -1.19 17.45 -3.98
C ASN A 78 -2.36 18.11 -3.23
N ASN A 79 -3.07 19.02 -3.91
CA ASN A 79 -4.24 19.73 -3.38
C ASN A 79 -5.40 18.83 -2.91
N LEU A 80 -5.42 17.55 -3.30
CA LEU A 80 -6.44 16.58 -2.89
C LEU A 80 -5.91 15.48 -1.95
N GLY A 81 -4.61 15.52 -1.62
CA GLY A 81 -3.99 14.58 -0.70
C GLY A 81 -3.55 13.25 -1.32
N PHE A 82 -3.33 13.20 -2.64
CA PHE A 82 -2.65 12.11 -3.31
C PHE A 82 -1.18 12.44 -3.53
N ILE A 83 -0.32 11.43 -3.56
CA ILE A 83 1.10 11.63 -3.87
C ILE A 83 1.23 11.97 -5.34
N SER A 84 1.56 13.23 -5.62
CA SER A 84 1.73 13.77 -6.96
C SER A 84 2.40 15.14 -6.92
N GLU A 85 3.28 15.41 -7.87
CA GLU A 85 3.90 16.73 -8.06
C GLU A 85 2.94 17.74 -8.68
N VAL A 86 1.87 17.28 -9.32
CA VAL A 86 0.86 18.15 -9.93
C VAL A 86 -0.41 18.18 -9.10
N ASP A 87 -1.02 19.34 -9.04
CA ASP A 87 -2.35 19.50 -8.49
C ASP A 87 -3.40 19.00 -9.48
N TYR A 88 -4.50 18.48 -8.97
CA TYR A 88 -5.59 17.94 -9.78
C TYR A 88 -6.71 18.96 -9.89
N ASP A 89 -7.12 19.23 -11.13
CA ASP A 89 -8.21 20.16 -11.45
C ASP A 89 -9.37 19.38 -12.07
N PRO A 90 -10.60 19.49 -11.57
CA PRO A 90 -11.78 18.94 -12.23
C PRO A 90 -12.01 19.49 -13.64
N LYS A 91 -11.45 20.66 -13.98
CA LYS A 91 -11.46 21.27 -15.32
C LYS A 91 -10.20 20.95 -16.13
N HIS A 92 -9.64 19.78 -15.91
CA HIS A 92 -8.43 19.30 -16.60
C HIS A 92 -8.51 19.34 -18.13
N ALA A 93 -7.35 19.28 -18.79
CA ALA A 93 -7.30 19.05 -20.23
C ALA A 93 -7.79 17.62 -20.54
N THR A 94 -8.66 17.48 -21.50
CA THR A 94 -9.20 16.21 -22.00
C THR A 94 -8.39 15.69 -23.17
N PRO A 95 -8.23 14.37 -23.30
CA PRO A 95 -8.74 13.33 -22.41
C PRO A 95 -7.99 13.25 -21.09
N LEU A 96 -8.66 12.78 -20.02
CA LEU A 96 -8.04 12.41 -18.77
C LEU A 96 -7.87 10.90 -18.69
N LEU A 97 -6.63 10.47 -18.47
CA LEU A 97 -6.30 9.11 -18.06
C LEU A 97 -6.14 9.07 -16.54
N ALA A 98 -6.99 8.33 -15.86
CA ALA A 98 -6.85 8.07 -14.43
C ALA A 98 -6.08 6.76 -14.19
N ILE A 99 -5.23 6.73 -13.17
CA ILE A 99 -4.49 5.54 -12.75
C ILE A 99 -4.88 5.22 -11.31
N VAL A 100 -5.31 4.00 -11.05
CA VAL A 100 -5.69 3.52 -9.72
C VAL A 100 -4.81 2.34 -9.33
N GLY A 101 -4.42 2.27 -8.06
CA GLY A 101 -3.62 1.17 -7.55
C GLY A 101 -3.28 1.32 -6.06
N ASP A 102 -2.32 0.53 -5.63
CA ASP A 102 -1.81 0.45 -4.26
C ASP A 102 -0.53 1.27 -4.05
N SER A 103 0.42 0.71 -3.29
CA SER A 103 1.75 1.30 -3.05
C SER A 103 2.60 1.44 -4.31
N TYR A 104 2.34 0.65 -5.36
CA TYR A 104 3.03 0.78 -6.65
C TYR A 104 2.61 2.03 -7.42
N ILE A 105 1.37 2.47 -7.25
CA ILE A 105 0.87 3.71 -7.85
C ILE A 105 1.12 4.92 -6.94
N GLU A 106 1.02 4.73 -5.61
CA GLU A 106 1.48 5.72 -4.62
C GLU A 106 2.96 6.07 -4.81
N ALA A 107 3.79 5.04 -5.03
CA ALA A 107 5.18 5.11 -5.45
C ALA A 107 6.08 6.03 -4.59
N ALA A 108 5.85 6.11 -3.27
CA ALA A 108 6.64 6.94 -2.36
C ALA A 108 8.14 6.59 -2.33
N MET A 109 8.50 5.35 -2.68
CA MET A 109 9.88 4.86 -2.76
C MET A 109 10.60 5.26 -4.07
N VAL A 110 9.87 5.84 -5.04
CA VAL A 110 10.42 6.20 -6.36
C VAL A 110 10.52 7.71 -6.47
N PRO A 111 11.59 8.27 -7.06
CA PRO A 111 11.65 9.69 -7.38
C PRO A 111 10.42 10.15 -8.18
N SER A 112 9.87 11.30 -7.82
CA SER A 112 8.56 11.76 -8.31
C SER A 112 8.45 11.84 -9.84
N ASP A 113 9.55 12.18 -10.52
CA ASP A 113 9.65 12.25 -11.97
C ASP A 113 9.76 10.88 -12.68
N GLN A 114 9.98 9.81 -11.90
CA GLN A 114 10.15 8.43 -12.39
C GLN A 114 8.92 7.55 -12.15
N THR A 115 7.90 8.06 -11.46
CA THR A 115 6.65 7.33 -11.25
C THR A 115 5.94 7.03 -12.58
N ALA A 116 5.14 5.96 -12.62
CA ALA A 116 4.36 5.61 -13.81
C ALA A 116 3.49 6.79 -14.30
N ALA A 117 2.82 7.47 -13.38
CA ALA A 117 2.00 8.63 -13.70
C ALA A 117 2.83 9.80 -14.28
N ALA A 118 4.02 10.06 -13.73
CA ALA A 118 4.89 11.13 -14.25
C ALA A 118 5.43 10.81 -15.65
N ARG A 119 5.78 9.56 -15.91
CA ARG A 119 6.23 9.10 -17.23
C ARG A 119 5.12 9.20 -18.27
N LEU A 120 3.94 8.65 -17.97
CA LEU A 120 2.77 8.74 -18.85
C LEU A 120 2.36 10.20 -19.12
N ARG A 121 2.40 11.06 -18.11
CA ARG A 121 2.14 12.50 -18.27
C ARG A 121 3.12 13.15 -19.26
N ARG A 122 4.39 12.79 -19.19
CA ARG A 122 5.43 13.27 -20.10
C ARG A 122 5.17 12.80 -21.54
N ASP A 123 4.79 11.54 -21.71
CA ASP A 123 4.55 10.93 -23.02
C ASP A 123 3.26 11.46 -23.67
N ILE A 124 2.22 11.70 -22.88
CA ILE A 124 0.96 12.30 -23.33
C ILE A 124 1.16 13.80 -23.66
N GLY A 125 1.95 14.51 -22.83
CA GLY A 125 2.25 15.93 -23.01
C GLY A 125 0.97 16.79 -23.05
N ALA A 126 0.88 17.69 -24.01
CA ALA A 126 -0.29 18.58 -24.17
C ALA A 126 -1.56 17.88 -24.71
N ARG A 127 -1.51 16.58 -25.02
CA ARG A 127 -2.64 15.84 -25.60
C ARG A 127 -3.68 15.41 -24.57
N GLY A 128 -3.44 15.61 -23.28
CA GLY A 128 -4.37 15.20 -22.23
C GLY A 128 -3.79 15.34 -20.84
N SER A 129 -4.51 14.84 -19.85
CA SER A 129 -4.11 14.82 -18.44
C SER A 129 -3.91 13.40 -17.93
N VAL A 130 -3.02 13.22 -16.92
CA VAL A 130 -2.81 11.95 -16.23
C VAL A 130 -2.83 12.19 -14.74
N TYR A 131 -3.76 11.57 -14.03
CA TYR A 131 -3.90 11.64 -12.57
C TYR A 131 -3.80 10.25 -11.94
N SER A 132 -3.09 10.14 -10.81
CA SER A 132 -2.91 8.88 -10.10
C SER A 132 -3.56 8.90 -8.72
N PHE A 133 -4.25 7.82 -8.38
CA PHE A 133 -5.02 7.63 -7.15
C PHE A 133 -4.59 6.30 -6.53
N GLY A 134 -3.61 6.35 -5.66
CA GLY A 134 -3.05 5.17 -4.99
C GLY A 134 -2.78 5.44 -3.53
N ALA A 135 -2.85 4.38 -2.74
CA ALA A 135 -2.41 4.39 -1.36
C ALA A 135 -1.91 3.01 -0.94
N SER A 136 -0.81 2.96 -0.20
CA SER A 136 -0.25 1.72 0.34
C SER A 136 -1.28 0.94 1.14
N GLY A 137 -1.43 -0.34 0.81
CA GLY A 137 -2.41 -1.23 1.43
C GLY A 137 -3.81 -1.20 0.79
N SER A 138 -4.00 -0.51 -0.32
CA SER A 138 -5.19 -0.66 -1.16
C SER A 138 -5.23 -2.05 -1.81
N ALA A 139 -6.42 -2.49 -2.20
CA ALA A 139 -6.68 -3.75 -2.89
C ALA A 139 -7.88 -3.57 -3.83
N LEU A 140 -8.33 -4.62 -4.55
CA LEU A 140 -9.40 -4.53 -5.56
C LEU A 140 -10.65 -3.79 -5.07
N SER A 141 -11.06 -4.01 -3.84
CA SER A 141 -12.21 -3.34 -3.23
C SER A 141 -12.00 -1.83 -3.06
N GLN A 142 -10.80 -1.41 -2.68
CA GLN A 142 -10.46 0.02 -2.57
C GLN A 142 -10.35 0.68 -3.95
N TYR A 143 -9.92 -0.06 -4.97
CA TYR A 143 -9.86 0.45 -6.35
C TYR A 143 -11.24 0.81 -6.89
N LEU A 144 -12.30 0.07 -6.53
CA LEU A 144 -13.68 0.45 -6.85
C LEU A 144 -14.09 1.78 -6.19
N ALA A 145 -13.66 2.01 -4.95
CA ALA A 145 -13.94 3.27 -4.27
C ALA A 145 -13.20 4.44 -4.93
N TYR A 146 -11.94 4.25 -5.32
CA TYR A 146 -11.20 5.25 -6.08
C TYR A 146 -11.80 5.48 -7.47
N ALA A 147 -12.16 4.43 -8.21
CA ALA A 147 -12.82 4.55 -9.51
C ALA A 147 -14.11 5.38 -9.42
N ASN A 148 -14.95 5.11 -8.41
CA ASN A 148 -16.17 5.89 -8.18
C ASN A 148 -15.86 7.37 -7.86
N TYR A 149 -14.90 7.63 -6.98
CA TYR A 149 -14.47 9.00 -6.66
C TYR A 149 -13.97 9.75 -7.90
N VAL A 150 -13.14 9.08 -8.71
CA VAL A 150 -12.57 9.66 -9.93
C VAL A 150 -13.67 9.96 -10.95
N LYS A 151 -14.63 9.06 -11.13
CA LYS A 151 -15.81 9.28 -11.97
C LYS A 151 -16.59 10.51 -11.53
N ASP A 152 -16.91 10.60 -10.24
CA ASP A 152 -17.79 11.66 -9.72
C ASP A 152 -17.12 13.05 -9.77
N VAL A 153 -15.79 13.11 -9.56
CA VAL A 153 -15.05 14.37 -9.48
C VAL A 153 -14.46 14.79 -10.83
N PHE A 154 -13.93 13.86 -11.61
CA PHE A 154 -13.09 14.18 -12.78
C PHE A 154 -13.66 13.67 -14.11
N ARG A 155 -14.51 12.65 -14.12
CA ARG A 155 -15.09 12.06 -15.34
C ARG A 155 -14.02 11.67 -16.37
N PRO A 156 -13.14 10.71 -16.04
CA PRO A 156 -12.05 10.32 -16.93
C PRO A 156 -12.57 9.67 -18.21
N GLU A 157 -11.79 9.73 -19.28
CA GLU A 157 -12.05 9.04 -20.54
C GLU A 157 -11.34 7.68 -20.62
N GLY A 158 -10.42 7.41 -19.72
CA GLY A 158 -9.74 6.12 -19.59
C GLY A 158 -9.30 5.85 -18.16
N LEU A 159 -9.26 4.58 -17.79
CA LEU A 159 -8.82 4.12 -16.48
C LEU A 159 -7.74 3.05 -16.63
N VAL A 160 -6.64 3.20 -15.89
CA VAL A 160 -5.63 2.16 -15.71
C VAL A 160 -5.73 1.67 -14.26
N VAL A 161 -5.84 0.36 -14.07
CA VAL A 161 -5.79 -0.26 -12.74
C VAL A 161 -4.60 -1.20 -12.66
N THR A 162 -3.70 -0.93 -11.72
CA THR A 162 -2.55 -1.81 -11.45
C THR A 162 -2.93 -2.82 -10.38
N VAL A 163 -2.78 -4.11 -10.69
CA VAL A 163 -3.12 -5.22 -9.79
C VAL A 163 -1.85 -5.98 -9.41
N VAL A 164 -1.62 -6.15 -8.12
CA VAL A 164 -0.47 -6.86 -7.55
C VAL A 164 -0.92 -8.06 -6.71
N GLY A 165 0.04 -8.87 -6.25
CA GLY A 165 -0.27 -10.19 -5.69
C GLY A 165 -1.08 -10.22 -4.40
N ASN A 166 -1.04 -9.17 -3.60
CA ASN A 166 -1.81 -9.07 -2.35
C ASN A 166 -3.21 -8.46 -2.52
N ASP A 167 -3.59 -8.05 -3.72
CA ASP A 167 -4.86 -7.37 -3.95
C ASP A 167 -6.08 -8.29 -3.85
N PHE A 168 -5.89 -9.58 -4.04
CA PHE A 168 -6.99 -10.54 -4.14
C PHE A 168 -7.65 -10.81 -2.79
N ASP A 169 -6.94 -11.40 -1.85
CA ASP A 169 -7.46 -11.75 -0.53
C ASP A 169 -7.56 -10.54 0.41
N GLU A 170 -6.66 -9.56 0.27
CA GLU A 170 -6.74 -8.31 1.04
C GLU A 170 -7.95 -7.46 0.70
N SER A 171 -8.61 -7.70 -0.43
CA SER A 171 -9.87 -7.03 -0.78
C SER A 171 -11.06 -7.51 0.04
N LEU A 172 -10.92 -8.62 0.79
CA LEU A 172 -11.99 -9.26 1.55
C LEU A 172 -11.92 -8.89 3.03
N LEU A 173 -13.03 -8.43 3.60
CA LEU A 173 -13.17 -8.08 5.03
C LEU A 173 -12.76 -9.24 5.95
N ARG A 174 -12.94 -10.47 5.49
CA ARG A 174 -12.58 -11.69 6.23
C ARG A 174 -11.09 -11.80 6.50
N TYR A 175 -10.24 -11.32 5.58
CA TYR A 175 -8.79 -11.48 5.65
C TYR A 175 -8.05 -10.21 6.06
N LYS A 176 -8.62 -9.03 5.81
CA LYS A 176 -8.04 -7.74 6.16
C LYS A 176 -9.09 -6.76 6.66
N GLN A 177 -8.78 -6.04 7.74
CA GLN A 177 -9.68 -5.10 8.40
C GLN A 177 -8.90 -3.87 8.88
N VAL A 178 -8.39 -3.07 7.95
CA VAL A 178 -7.68 -1.83 8.28
C VAL A 178 -8.64 -0.65 8.16
N PRO A 179 -8.85 0.14 9.22
CA PRO A 179 -9.71 1.33 9.16
C PRO A 179 -9.25 2.32 8.10
N GLY A 180 -10.20 2.86 7.35
CA GLY A 180 -9.98 3.81 6.26
C GLY A 180 -10.09 3.20 4.86
N PHE A 181 -10.21 1.88 4.75
CA PHE A 181 -10.31 1.19 3.47
C PHE A 181 -11.68 0.55 3.25
N HIS A 182 -11.96 0.24 2.00
CA HIS A 182 -13.14 -0.51 1.59
C HIS A 182 -12.81 -1.98 1.42
N TYR A 183 -13.77 -2.85 1.73
CA TYR A 183 -13.62 -4.30 1.65
C TYR A 183 -14.87 -4.93 1.06
N PHE A 184 -14.70 -6.05 0.37
CA PHE A 184 -15.80 -6.91 0.00
C PHE A 184 -16.28 -7.73 1.21
N SER A 185 -17.59 -7.79 1.41
CA SER A 185 -18.22 -8.62 2.43
C SER A 185 -19.46 -9.29 1.87
N GLN A 186 -19.71 -10.53 2.28
CA GLN A 186 -20.94 -11.27 2.03
C GLN A 186 -21.78 -11.31 3.31
N ASN A 187 -22.71 -10.37 3.45
CA ASN A 187 -23.63 -10.34 4.60
C ASN A 187 -24.91 -11.12 4.29
N GLY A 188 -24.79 -12.48 4.13
CA GLY A 188 -25.93 -13.35 3.87
C GLY A 188 -26.58 -13.21 2.49
N THR A 189 -26.01 -12.42 1.59
CA THR A 189 -26.42 -12.27 0.19
C THR A 189 -25.46 -13.02 -0.73
N ALA A 190 -25.93 -13.43 -1.91
CA ALA A 190 -25.08 -14.05 -2.92
C ALA A 190 -24.07 -13.07 -3.53
N GLU A 191 -24.30 -11.77 -3.40
CA GLU A 191 -23.44 -10.72 -3.95
C GLU A 191 -22.48 -10.13 -2.92
N MET A 192 -21.25 -9.90 -3.38
CA MET A 192 -20.24 -9.14 -2.64
C MET A 192 -20.63 -7.67 -2.58
N GLN A 193 -20.81 -7.16 -1.37
CA GLN A 193 -21.08 -5.75 -1.10
C GLN A 193 -19.77 -5.05 -0.73
N LEU A 194 -19.62 -3.80 -1.16
CA LEU A 194 -18.50 -2.95 -0.79
C LEU A 194 -18.81 -2.23 0.53
N ILE A 195 -18.05 -2.54 1.57
CA ILE A 195 -18.19 -1.97 2.91
C ILE A 195 -16.98 -1.10 3.21
N ARG A 196 -17.20 0.13 3.70
CA ARG A 196 -16.16 1.03 4.19
C ARG A 196 -15.96 0.82 5.70
N LEU A 197 -14.71 0.70 6.12
CA LEU A 197 -14.34 0.81 7.52
C LEU A 197 -13.92 2.26 7.81
N ASP A 198 -14.70 2.96 8.60
CA ASP A 198 -14.41 4.35 8.96
C ASP A 198 -13.10 4.43 9.76
N ARG A 199 -12.42 5.56 9.64
CA ARG A 199 -11.15 5.83 10.31
C ARG A 199 -11.21 7.16 11.04
N GLU A 200 -10.96 7.11 12.32
CA GLU A 200 -10.68 8.29 13.13
C GLU A 200 -9.17 8.52 13.25
N ILE A 201 -8.78 9.76 13.45
CA ILE A 201 -7.37 10.13 13.68
C ILE A 201 -7.18 10.45 15.17
N PRO A 202 -6.56 9.56 15.95
CA PRO A 202 -6.30 9.83 17.36
C PRO A 202 -5.31 10.99 17.54
N LEU A 203 -5.56 11.88 18.48
CA LEU A 203 -4.72 13.07 18.76
C LEU A 203 -3.27 12.73 19.07
N TRP A 204 -3.00 11.59 19.71
CA TRP A 204 -1.63 11.18 20.04
C TRP A 204 -0.73 10.96 18.81
N ARG A 205 -1.32 10.71 17.62
CA ARG A 205 -0.54 10.54 16.39
C ARG A 205 0.23 11.79 15.98
N ASP A 206 -0.31 12.96 16.26
CA ASP A 206 0.39 14.22 15.97
C ASP A 206 1.61 14.40 16.88
N TYR A 207 1.54 13.96 18.13
CA TYR A 207 2.69 13.96 19.05
C TYR A 207 3.79 12.99 18.58
N VAL A 208 3.41 11.77 18.17
CA VAL A 208 4.37 10.81 17.60
C VAL A 208 5.01 11.36 16.34
N ALA A 209 4.22 11.91 15.43
CA ALA A 209 4.71 12.49 14.17
C ALA A 209 5.55 13.76 14.36
N ALA A 210 5.50 14.41 15.53
CA ALA A 210 6.33 15.56 15.87
C ALA A 210 7.73 15.17 16.40
N SER A 211 7.94 13.91 16.78
CA SER A 211 9.22 13.38 17.29
C SER A 211 9.95 12.58 16.22
N SER A 212 11.14 13.02 15.84
CA SER A 212 11.99 12.29 14.91
C SER A 212 12.44 10.93 15.49
N LEU A 213 12.67 10.86 16.80
CA LEU A 213 13.00 9.60 17.47
C LEU A 213 11.83 8.61 17.38
N ALA A 214 10.61 9.05 17.69
CA ALA A 214 9.44 8.21 17.59
C ALA A 214 9.20 7.73 16.14
N MET A 215 9.31 8.63 15.17
CA MET A 215 9.17 8.30 13.75
C MET A 215 10.26 7.36 13.26
N TYR A 216 11.50 7.52 13.69
CA TYR A 216 12.59 6.61 13.35
C TYR A 216 12.31 5.18 13.85
N VAL A 217 11.84 5.05 15.11
CA VAL A 217 11.48 3.75 15.70
C VAL A 217 10.30 3.11 14.96
N VAL A 218 9.28 3.89 14.63
CA VAL A 218 8.05 3.38 14.02
C VAL A 218 8.20 3.11 12.52
N ALA A 219 8.75 4.08 11.78
CA ALA A 219 8.75 4.05 10.32
C ALA A 219 10.07 3.52 9.71
N ASN A 220 11.23 3.83 10.29
CA ASN A 220 12.52 3.38 9.75
C ASN A 220 12.95 2.02 10.32
N LEU A 221 12.81 1.80 11.63
CA LEU A 221 13.14 0.50 12.25
C LEU A 221 12.02 -0.52 12.15
N GLU A 222 10.80 -0.11 11.87
CA GLU A 222 9.60 -0.98 11.79
C GLU A 222 9.46 -1.90 13.02
N VAL A 223 9.75 -1.38 14.23
CA VAL A 223 9.85 -2.17 15.47
C VAL A 223 8.58 -2.98 15.76
N ALA A 224 7.41 -2.44 15.42
CA ALA A 224 6.15 -3.17 15.58
C ALA A 224 6.12 -4.47 14.76
N GLY A 225 6.63 -4.45 13.53
CA GLY A 225 6.76 -5.64 12.69
C GLY A 225 7.83 -6.61 13.16
N LEU A 226 8.92 -6.10 13.76
CA LEU A 226 9.96 -6.93 14.37
C LEU A 226 9.44 -7.63 15.64
N LEU A 227 8.70 -6.92 16.49
CA LEU A 227 8.08 -7.47 17.69
C LEU A 227 7.04 -8.53 17.33
N ASP A 228 6.18 -8.29 16.35
CA ASP A 228 5.18 -9.27 15.88
C ASP A 228 5.85 -10.55 15.36
N ARG A 229 6.90 -10.40 14.53
CA ARG A 229 7.70 -11.55 14.04
C ARG A 229 8.39 -12.31 15.16
N SER A 230 8.93 -11.59 16.14
CA SER A 230 9.59 -12.20 17.31
C SER A 230 8.59 -12.93 18.20
N LEU A 231 7.42 -12.34 18.47
CA LEU A 231 6.34 -12.96 19.24
C LEU A 231 5.75 -14.18 18.54
N LYS A 232 5.60 -14.15 17.20
CA LYS A 232 5.19 -15.32 16.41
C LYS A 232 6.21 -16.44 16.47
N ARG A 233 7.52 -16.12 16.44
CA ARG A 233 8.59 -17.11 16.58
C ARG A 233 8.59 -17.75 17.97
N VAL A 234 8.40 -16.95 19.04
CA VAL A 234 8.30 -17.46 20.42
C VAL A 234 7.03 -18.30 20.61
N LYS A 235 5.88 -17.87 20.07
CA LYS A 235 4.64 -18.65 20.09
C LYS A 235 4.75 -19.97 19.33
N GLY A 236 5.47 -20.00 18.20
CA GLY A 236 5.78 -21.23 17.47
C GLY A 236 6.63 -22.22 18.28
N TRP A 237 7.49 -21.73 19.18
CA TRP A 237 8.25 -22.57 20.11
C TRP A 237 7.36 -23.27 21.15
N PHE A 238 6.22 -22.68 21.48
CA PHE A 238 5.23 -23.25 22.41
C PHE A 238 4.09 -24.02 21.74
N GLY A 239 4.25 -24.40 20.45
CA GLY A 239 3.32 -25.31 19.75
C GLY A 239 1.95 -24.70 19.42
N ALA A 240 1.84 -23.39 19.37
CA ALA A 240 0.63 -22.75 18.87
C ALA A 240 0.67 -22.76 17.32
N ASP A 241 -0.19 -23.58 16.70
CA ASP A 241 -0.39 -23.56 15.26
C ASP A 241 -0.72 -22.14 14.77
N PRO A 242 -0.12 -21.66 13.69
CA PRO A 242 -0.47 -20.38 13.12
C PRO A 242 -1.97 -20.40 12.77
N LYS A 243 -2.71 -19.39 13.24
CA LYS A 243 -4.12 -19.26 12.89
C LYS A 243 -4.28 -19.27 11.38
N PRO A 244 -5.30 -19.97 10.83
CA PRO A 244 -5.50 -20.11 9.38
C PRO A 244 -5.73 -18.79 8.61
N ASN A 245 -5.82 -17.66 9.29
CA ASN A 245 -5.96 -16.31 8.72
C ASN A 245 -4.63 -15.52 8.69
N THR A 246 -3.49 -16.18 8.56
CA THR A 246 -2.20 -15.48 8.41
C THR A 246 -2.16 -14.82 7.03
N TYR A 247 -1.77 -13.53 7.01
CA TYR A 247 -1.52 -12.79 5.79
C TYR A 247 -0.61 -13.58 4.83
N VAL A 248 -1.11 -13.80 3.64
CA VAL A 248 -0.45 -14.54 2.57
C VAL A 248 -0.15 -13.52 1.48
N GLY A 249 0.87 -12.68 1.65
CA GLY A 249 1.25 -11.69 0.65
C GLY A 249 1.79 -12.31 -0.64
N ASN A 250 2.45 -11.52 -1.48
CA ASN A 250 3.05 -11.92 -2.75
C ASN A 250 4.04 -13.10 -2.66
N THR A 251 4.50 -13.42 -1.45
CA THR A 251 5.50 -14.45 -1.17
C THR A 251 4.90 -15.76 -0.68
N ALA A 252 3.58 -15.89 -0.64
CA ALA A 252 2.97 -17.13 -0.19
C ALA A 252 2.97 -18.18 -1.29
N ASP A 253 3.69 -19.26 -1.05
CA ASP A 253 3.72 -20.39 -1.99
C ASP A 253 2.37 -21.13 -2.05
N HIS A 254 1.63 -21.15 -0.94
CA HIS A 254 0.36 -21.89 -0.83
C HIS A 254 -0.72 -21.10 -0.09
N ALA A 255 -1.87 -20.91 -0.73
CA ALA A 255 -3.11 -20.55 -0.05
C ALA A 255 -4.02 -21.78 0.04
N ASP A 256 -4.81 -21.86 1.09
CA ASP A 256 -5.79 -22.91 1.20
C ASP A 256 -6.90 -22.77 0.11
N PRO A 257 -7.56 -23.88 -0.29
CA PRO A 257 -8.57 -23.85 -1.35
C PRO A 257 -9.74 -22.88 -1.07
N ALA A 258 -10.10 -22.68 0.21
CA ALA A 258 -11.18 -21.76 0.57
C ALA A 258 -10.77 -20.31 0.30
N ARG A 259 -9.52 -19.92 0.63
CA ARG A 259 -8.99 -18.59 0.33
C ARG A 259 -8.90 -18.31 -1.17
N ILE A 260 -8.50 -19.32 -1.97
CA ILE A 260 -8.50 -19.21 -3.44
C ILE A 260 -9.95 -19.00 -3.95
N ALA A 261 -10.92 -19.77 -3.45
CA ALA A 261 -12.32 -19.63 -3.85
C ALA A 261 -12.89 -18.25 -3.49
N ASP A 262 -12.65 -17.79 -2.25
CA ASP A 262 -13.06 -16.47 -1.80
C ASP A 262 -12.45 -15.37 -2.67
N SER A 263 -11.16 -15.49 -3.00
CA SER A 263 -10.43 -14.52 -3.84
C SER A 263 -10.95 -14.49 -5.28
N LYS A 264 -11.30 -15.65 -5.85
CA LYS A 264 -11.96 -15.71 -7.18
C LYS A 264 -13.29 -14.97 -7.16
N THR A 265 -14.09 -15.17 -6.11
CA THR A 265 -15.37 -14.44 -5.95
C THR A 265 -15.13 -12.92 -5.84
N ALA A 266 -14.06 -12.49 -5.17
CA ALA A 266 -13.70 -11.08 -5.10
C ALA A 266 -13.28 -10.52 -6.48
N VAL A 267 -12.52 -11.27 -7.27
CA VAL A 267 -12.15 -10.90 -8.64
C VAL A 267 -13.40 -10.75 -9.51
N ASP A 268 -14.32 -11.72 -9.48
CA ASP A 268 -15.56 -11.65 -10.26
C ASP A 268 -16.43 -10.45 -9.85
N ALA A 269 -16.50 -10.15 -8.54
CA ALA A 269 -17.22 -8.98 -8.04
C ALA A 269 -16.56 -7.66 -8.46
N PHE A 270 -15.23 -7.60 -8.45
CA PHE A 270 -14.46 -6.45 -8.89
C PHE A 270 -14.68 -6.16 -10.38
N LEU A 271 -14.44 -7.14 -11.24
CA LEU A 271 -14.58 -6.97 -12.69
C LEU A 271 -16.02 -6.59 -13.08
N ARG A 272 -17.02 -7.20 -12.48
CA ARG A 272 -18.43 -6.89 -12.72
C ARG A 272 -18.79 -5.45 -12.33
N GLN A 273 -18.25 -4.94 -11.19
CA GLN A 273 -18.61 -3.61 -10.67
C GLN A 273 -17.76 -2.48 -11.25
N LEU A 274 -16.57 -2.77 -11.74
CA LEU A 274 -15.59 -1.74 -12.14
C LEU A 274 -16.10 -0.80 -13.23
N PRO A 275 -16.76 -1.27 -14.32
CA PRO A 275 -17.28 -0.39 -15.37
C PRO A 275 -18.28 0.65 -14.83
N ASP A 276 -19.23 0.24 -14.03
CA ASP A 276 -20.24 1.12 -13.44
C ASP A 276 -19.60 2.11 -12.44
N ARG A 277 -18.65 1.65 -11.64
CA ARG A 277 -17.91 2.48 -10.69
C ARG A 277 -17.02 3.51 -11.38
N ALA A 278 -16.42 3.14 -12.48
CA ALA A 278 -15.61 4.06 -13.29
C ALA A 278 -16.46 4.97 -14.21
N GLY A 279 -17.69 4.57 -14.51
CA GLY A 279 -18.51 5.22 -15.53
C GLY A 279 -17.95 5.05 -16.95
N LEU A 280 -17.24 3.96 -17.20
CA LEU A 280 -16.51 3.67 -18.41
C LEU A 280 -16.85 2.26 -18.92
N PRO A 281 -16.92 2.03 -20.24
CA PRO A 281 -17.02 0.68 -20.77
C PRO A 281 -15.72 -0.11 -20.47
N ALA A 282 -15.82 -1.42 -20.30
CA ALA A 282 -14.68 -2.29 -20.02
C ALA A 282 -13.52 -2.10 -21.03
N SER A 283 -13.83 -1.86 -22.29
CA SER A 283 -12.85 -1.66 -23.38
C SER A 283 -11.99 -0.38 -23.25
N THR A 284 -12.33 0.55 -22.36
CA THR A 284 -11.53 1.74 -22.04
C THR A 284 -10.85 1.66 -20.67
N ILE A 285 -10.91 0.49 -20.05
CA ILE A 285 -10.25 0.19 -18.78
C ILE A 285 -9.12 -0.79 -19.06
N LEU A 286 -7.90 -0.38 -18.73
CA LEU A 286 -6.69 -1.18 -18.84
C LEU A 286 -6.31 -1.77 -17.48
N LEU A 287 -6.23 -3.09 -17.37
CA LEU A 287 -5.67 -3.77 -16.22
C LEU A 287 -4.19 -4.07 -16.45
N VAL A 288 -3.32 -3.54 -15.62
CA VAL A 288 -1.88 -3.83 -15.62
C VAL A 288 -1.60 -4.80 -14.49
N VAL A 289 -1.29 -6.05 -14.84
CA VAL A 289 -1.17 -7.14 -13.86
C VAL A 289 0.31 -7.46 -13.62
N ASP A 290 0.76 -7.29 -12.37
CA ASP A 290 2.16 -7.53 -11.95
C ASP A 290 2.53 -9.02 -12.08
N ALA A 291 3.84 -9.31 -11.99
CA ALA A 291 4.41 -10.64 -12.10
C ALA A 291 5.23 -11.03 -10.86
N PRO A 292 5.45 -12.31 -10.58
CA PRO A 292 6.28 -12.79 -9.46
C PRO A 292 7.77 -12.52 -9.74
N ARG A 293 8.21 -11.28 -9.56
CA ARG A 293 9.47 -10.76 -10.09
C ARG A 293 10.74 -11.48 -9.68
N PRO A 294 10.99 -11.90 -8.44
CA PRO A 294 12.24 -12.64 -8.16
C PRO A 294 12.31 -13.97 -8.86
N GLU A 295 11.19 -14.67 -8.97
CA GLU A 295 11.07 -16.01 -9.55
C GLU A 295 11.06 -15.98 -11.08
N LEU A 296 10.68 -14.86 -11.66
CA LEU A 296 10.44 -14.69 -13.10
C LEU A 296 11.64 -15.06 -13.98
N TYR A 297 12.85 -14.71 -13.53
CA TYR A 297 14.07 -14.81 -14.32
C TYR A 297 14.75 -16.18 -14.24
N GLU A 298 14.25 -17.09 -13.39
CA GLU A 298 14.77 -18.44 -13.21
C GLU A 298 13.71 -19.47 -13.64
N PRO A 299 13.90 -20.27 -14.72
CA PRO A 299 12.87 -21.14 -15.28
C PRO A 299 12.20 -22.06 -14.24
N VAL A 300 13.00 -22.70 -13.37
CA VAL A 300 12.49 -23.64 -12.34
C VAL A 300 11.63 -22.90 -11.31
N ARG A 301 12.01 -21.69 -10.90
CA ARG A 301 11.25 -20.87 -9.96
C ARG A 301 10.00 -20.29 -10.61
N ARG A 302 10.05 -19.94 -11.89
CA ARG A 302 8.89 -19.47 -12.64
C ARG A 302 7.78 -20.52 -12.68
N ASP A 303 8.11 -21.78 -12.95
CA ASP A 303 7.15 -22.88 -12.92
C ASP A 303 6.52 -23.09 -11.54
N ALA A 304 7.29 -22.89 -10.48
CA ALA A 304 6.76 -22.93 -9.12
C ALA A 304 5.85 -21.72 -8.84
N ALA A 305 6.26 -20.51 -9.25
CA ALA A 305 5.49 -19.29 -9.08
C ALA A 305 4.14 -19.32 -9.81
N THR A 306 4.06 -19.97 -10.99
CA THR A 306 2.79 -20.17 -11.72
C THR A 306 1.77 -20.96 -10.90
N ARG A 307 2.22 -21.87 -10.05
CA ARG A 307 1.38 -22.70 -9.17
C ARG A 307 1.16 -22.08 -7.78
N SER A 308 1.81 -20.95 -7.49
CA SER A 308 1.61 -20.22 -6.25
C SER A 308 0.21 -19.58 -6.21
N TYR A 309 -0.20 -19.12 -5.02
CA TYR A 309 -1.45 -18.38 -4.87
C TYR A 309 -1.50 -17.18 -5.83
N PHE A 310 -0.43 -16.39 -5.89
CA PHE A 310 -0.37 -15.24 -6.79
C PHE A 310 -0.47 -15.66 -8.26
N GLY A 311 0.28 -16.69 -8.69
CA GLY A 311 0.22 -17.19 -10.07
C GLY A 311 -1.18 -17.63 -10.48
N LEU A 312 -1.87 -18.39 -9.60
CA LEU A 312 -3.22 -18.87 -9.85
C LEU A 312 -4.23 -17.72 -9.93
N MET A 313 -4.15 -16.75 -9.00
CA MET A 313 -5.08 -15.63 -8.98
C MET A 313 -4.85 -14.65 -10.12
N ARG A 314 -3.57 -14.43 -10.49
CA ARG A 314 -3.18 -13.62 -11.63
C ARG A 314 -3.74 -14.19 -12.95
N ALA A 315 -3.54 -15.48 -13.18
CA ALA A 315 -4.09 -16.14 -14.37
C ALA A 315 -5.63 -16.03 -14.39
N TYR A 316 -6.29 -16.33 -13.27
CA TYR A 316 -7.74 -16.21 -13.16
C TYR A 316 -8.24 -14.79 -13.47
N LEU A 317 -7.61 -13.76 -12.90
CA LEU A 317 -7.98 -12.37 -13.16
C LEU A 317 -7.85 -12.02 -14.65
N MET A 318 -6.73 -12.36 -15.27
CA MET A 318 -6.49 -12.04 -16.69
C MET A 318 -7.50 -12.72 -17.61
N ASP A 319 -7.76 -14.02 -17.41
CA ASP A 319 -8.74 -14.78 -18.18
C ASP A 319 -10.15 -14.15 -18.05
N ARG A 320 -10.58 -13.88 -16.82
CA ARG A 320 -11.90 -13.28 -16.56
C ARG A 320 -12.03 -11.86 -17.09
N ALA A 321 -10.94 -11.08 -17.03
CA ALA A 321 -10.92 -9.71 -17.55
C ALA A 321 -11.07 -9.69 -19.08
N VAL A 322 -10.33 -10.53 -19.79
CA VAL A 322 -10.44 -10.64 -21.26
C VAL A 322 -11.84 -11.11 -21.67
N GLU A 323 -12.42 -12.11 -20.97
CA GLU A 323 -13.80 -12.57 -21.22
C GLU A 323 -14.84 -11.45 -21.07
N GLN A 324 -14.60 -10.47 -20.16
CA GLN A 324 -15.51 -9.35 -19.93
C GLN A 324 -15.17 -8.10 -20.79
N GLY A 325 -14.19 -8.20 -21.69
CA GLY A 325 -13.85 -7.15 -22.66
C GLY A 325 -12.93 -6.05 -22.11
N PHE A 326 -12.21 -6.30 -21.01
CA PHE A 326 -11.17 -5.41 -20.54
C PHE A 326 -9.89 -5.55 -21.37
N GLU A 327 -9.14 -4.45 -21.49
CA GLU A 327 -7.77 -4.50 -21.96
C GLU A 327 -6.85 -4.97 -20.83
N VAL A 328 -5.89 -5.86 -21.15
CA VAL A 328 -4.97 -6.44 -20.16
C VAL A 328 -3.53 -6.34 -20.63
N VAL A 329 -2.66 -5.81 -19.78
CA VAL A 329 -1.21 -5.88 -19.93
C VAL A 329 -0.64 -6.84 -18.89
N ASP A 330 0.01 -7.87 -19.39
CA ASP A 330 0.75 -8.84 -18.59
C ASP A 330 2.20 -8.38 -18.40
N MET A 331 2.54 -7.93 -17.19
CA MET A 331 3.88 -7.45 -16.87
C MET A 331 4.94 -8.57 -16.88
N GLU A 332 4.57 -9.84 -16.80
CA GLU A 332 5.51 -10.95 -16.96
C GLU A 332 6.20 -10.90 -18.32
N ARG A 333 5.41 -10.75 -19.36
CA ARG A 333 5.91 -10.64 -20.72
C ARG A 333 6.83 -9.42 -20.88
N GLU A 334 6.39 -8.28 -20.40
CA GLU A 334 7.14 -7.02 -20.51
C GLU A 334 8.49 -7.08 -19.78
N PHE A 335 8.51 -7.66 -18.56
CA PHE A 335 9.74 -7.83 -17.81
C PHE A 335 10.71 -8.82 -18.47
N LEU A 336 10.21 -9.93 -19.03
CA LEU A 336 11.06 -10.90 -19.74
C LEU A 336 11.61 -10.32 -21.05
N GLU A 337 10.82 -9.58 -21.80
CA GLU A 337 11.28 -8.91 -23.01
C GLU A 337 12.36 -7.87 -22.71
N ASP A 338 12.17 -7.05 -21.66
CA ASP A 338 13.20 -6.09 -21.26
C ASP A 338 14.47 -6.79 -20.75
N TYR A 339 14.33 -7.85 -19.95
CA TYR A 339 15.46 -8.64 -19.48
C TYR A 339 16.25 -9.25 -20.63
N SER A 340 15.57 -9.77 -21.65
CA SER A 340 16.23 -10.34 -22.83
C SER A 340 17.06 -9.30 -23.62
N ARG A 341 16.64 -8.04 -23.61
CA ARG A 341 17.32 -6.93 -24.28
C ARG A 341 18.41 -6.27 -23.45
N SER A 342 18.16 -6.09 -22.15
CA SER A 342 19.00 -5.25 -21.29
C SER A 342 19.85 -6.03 -20.29
N GLY A 343 19.52 -7.30 -20.02
CA GLY A 343 20.12 -8.12 -18.97
C GLY A 343 19.77 -7.64 -17.55
N ARG A 344 18.92 -6.61 -17.40
CA ARG A 344 18.52 -6.05 -16.10
C ARG A 344 17.29 -6.75 -15.56
N ARG A 345 17.33 -7.10 -14.29
CA ARG A 345 16.18 -7.67 -13.57
C ARG A 345 15.42 -6.56 -12.87
N PHE A 346 14.09 -6.61 -12.92
CA PHE A 346 13.20 -5.79 -12.12
C PHE A 346 12.94 -6.50 -10.78
N GLU A 347 13.95 -6.64 -9.97
CA GLU A 347 13.83 -7.19 -8.63
C GLU A 347 13.48 -6.08 -7.63
N HIS A 348 12.78 -6.46 -6.56
CA HIS A 348 12.61 -5.58 -5.41
C HIS A 348 13.97 -5.43 -4.72
N PRO A 349 14.42 -4.21 -4.38
CA PRO A 349 15.64 -4.02 -3.62
C PRO A 349 15.54 -4.60 -2.21
#